data_a728a8c66c94ab93a2107c9849d41c79
#
_entry.id   a728a8c66c94ab93a2107c9849d41c79
#
_cell.length_a   1.000
_cell.length_b   1.000
_cell.length_c   1.000
_cell.angle_alpha   90.00
_cell.angle_beta   90.00
_cell.angle_gamma   90.00
#
_symmetry.space_group_name_H-M   'P 1'
#
loop_
_entity.id
_entity.type
_entity.pdbx_description
1 polymer ?
#
loop_
_entity_poly.entity_id
_entity_poly.type
_entity_poly.pdbx_seq_one_letter_code
_entity_poly.pdbx_strand_id
1 'polypeptide(L)'
;MAERNPFTPAFGTVPPIMAGRDRLLAELHAALEQGVGDPNLSSILVGARGTGKTACLTRLCEDASDAGWVSASSSAIPGLLDDILQQAQRASAQLVKPKPQRQLTGLSVGPLGASWDMGDEERGNWRTRMSALLEGLNARDVGLLITVDEVDASLSELITMAVVYQHFVRERRKVALLMAGLPSHVHALLNDKSVSFLRRAQRHPLGTIADADVRDALKRTVASGGKTIDEEALGICVEATGGFPYMLQLVGYRSWQSALGKAEVGKEDARAGMRAAQEDFREHVLASTYRELSAVDLRFAKAMLP
;
A
#
# COMPACT_ATOMS: atom_id res chain seq x y z
N MET A 1 -25.13 -22.34 -3.70
CA MET A 1 -23.92 -21.73 -3.11
C MET A 1 -24.33 -20.44 -2.43
N ALA A 2 -23.79 -20.11 -1.26
CA ALA A 2 -24.04 -18.81 -0.64
C ALA A 2 -23.48 -17.70 -1.55
N GLU A 3 -24.28 -16.66 -1.80
CA GLU A 3 -23.85 -15.50 -2.58
C GLU A 3 -22.71 -14.79 -1.84
N ARG A 4 -21.53 -14.74 -2.45
CA ARG A 4 -20.37 -14.05 -1.87
C ARG A 4 -20.39 -12.58 -2.29
N ASN A 5 -20.37 -11.69 -1.31
CA ASN A 5 -20.26 -10.26 -1.57
C ASN A 5 -18.87 -9.95 -2.19
N PRO A 6 -18.80 -9.32 -3.37
CA PRO A 6 -17.53 -9.03 -4.05
C PRO A 6 -16.81 -7.79 -3.50
N PHE A 7 -17.50 -6.96 -2.70
CA PHE A 7 -16.90 -5.78 -2.09
C PHE A 7 -16.14 -6.12 -0.81
N THR A 8 -15.04 -5.45 -0.57
CA THR A 8 -14.10 -5.75 0.52
C THR A 8 -13.75 -4.49 1.33
N PRO A 9 -14.70 -3.96 2.14
CA PRO A 9 -14.44 -2.77 2.97
C PRO A 9 -13.56 -3.08 4.19
N ALA A 10 -13.04 -4.30 4.31
CA ALA A 10 -12.19 -4.69 5.43
C ALA A 10 -10.84 -3.97 5.39
N PHE A 11 -10.30 -3.65 6.57
CA PHE A 11 -8.99 -3.03 6.71
C PHE A 11 -7.88 -3.90 6.09
N GLY A 12 -6.95 -3.27 5.37
CA GLY A 12 -5.78 -3.95 4.80
C GLY A 12 -6.07 -4.82 3.56
N THR A 13 -7.32 -4.87 3.10
CA THR A 13 -7.67 -5.67 1.93
C THR A 13 -7.55 -4.83 0.65
N VAL A 14 -6.84 -5.38 -0.36
CA VAL A 14 -6.80 -4.78 -1.70
C VAL A 14 -8.12 -5.09 -2.41
N PRO A 15 -8.87 -4.09 -2.88
CA PRO A 15 -10.09 -4.34 -3.63
C PRO A 15 -9.77 -4.96 -4.99
N PRO A 16 -10.68 -5.78 -5.55
CA PRO A 16 -10.49 -6.39 -6.87
C PRO A 16 -10.27 -5.35 -7.99
N ILE A 17 -10.86 -4.17 -7.83
CA ILE A 17 -10.76 -3.06 -8.77
C ILE A 17 -10.28 -1.82 -8.03
N MET A 18 -9.12 -1.30 -8.45
CA MET A 18 -8.47 -0.11 -7.90
C MET A 18 -8.96 1.14 -8.65
N ALA A 19 -10.22 1.53 -8.45
CA ALA A 19 -10.88 2.59 -9.19
C ALA A 19 -10.06 3.88 -9.26
N GLY A 20 -9.83 4.42 -10.45
CA GLY A 20 -9.09 5.66 -10.69
C GLY A 20 -7.61 5.60 -10.30
N ARG A 21 -7.02 4.41 -10.15
CA ARG A 21 -5.60 4.22 -9.81
C ARG A 21 -4.81 3.50 -10.90
N ASP A 22 -5.49 3.08 -11.98
CA ASP A 22 -4.87 2.29 -13.06
C ASP A 22 -3.64 2.97 -13.65
N ARG A 23 -3.73 4.28 -13.93
CA ARG A 23 -2.62 5.07 -14.47
C ARG A 23 -1.43 5.11 -13.50
N LEU A 24 -1.66 5.40 -12.23
CA LEU A 24 -0.61 5.44 -11.21
C LEU A 24 0.08 4.07 -11.07
N LEU A 25 -0.72 3.03 -10.97
CA LEU A 25 -0.20 1.66 -10.84
C LEU A 25 0.60 1.26 -12.07
N ALA A 26 0.12 1.59 -13.28
CA ALA A 26 0.83 1.33 -14.52
C ALA A 26 2.17 2.11 -14.60
N GLU A 27 2.19 3.39 -14.19
CA GLU A 27 3.41 4.21 -14.16
C GLU A 27 4.45 3.63 -13.18
N LEU A 28 4.03 3.19 -11.99
CA LEU A 28 4.91 2.60 -10.99
C LEU A 28 5.38 1.20 -11.38
N HIS A 29 4.51 0.41 -12.01
CA HIS A 29 4.89 -0.91 -12.55
C HIS A 29 5.91 -0.77 -13.68
N ALA A 30 5.69 0.15 -14.62
CA ALA A 30 6.65 0.43 -15.70
C ALA A 30 8.02 0.88 -15.16
N ALA A 31 8.04 1.62 -14.04
CA ALA A 31 9.29 2.01 -13.39
C ALA A 31 10.05 0.80 -12.81
N LEU A 32 9.34 -0.19 -12.25
CA LEU A 32 9.96 -1.44 -11.81
C LEU A 32 10.52 -2.24 -12.99
N GLU A 33 9.80 -2.29 -14.12
CA GLU A 33 10.28 -2.95 -15.34
C GLU A 33 11.51 -2.24 -15.93
N GLN A 34 11.50 -0.91 -15.98
CA GLN A 34 12.63 -0.11 -16.47
C GLN A 34 13.85 -0.23 -15.55
N GLY A 35 13.64 -0.32 -14.24
CA GLY A 35 14.70 -0.50 -13.27
C GLY A 35 15.54 0.76 -13.02
N VAL A 36 16.82 0.57 -12.71
CA VAL A 36 17.74 1.63 -12.26
C VAL A 36 17.75 2.84 -13.17
N GLY A 37 17.45 4.00 -12.60
CA GLY A 37 17.42 5.29 -13.29
C GLY A 37 16.01 5.86 -13.47
N ASP A 38 14.95 5.07 -13.30
CA ASP A 38 13.60 5.60 -13.33
C ASP A 38 13.30 6.44 -12.07
N PRO A 39 12.78 7.67 -12.23
CA PRO A 39 12.49 8.55 -11.08
C PRO A 39 11.41 8.01 -10.16
N ASN A 40 10.48 7.19 -10.65
CA ASN A 40 9.40 6.61 -9.86
C ASN A 40 9.88 5.49 -8.92
N LEU A 41 11.12 5.01 -9.05
CA LEU A 41 11.71 4.12 -8.04
C LEU A 41 11.88 4.79 -6.67
N SER A 42 11.76 6.12 -6.61
CA SER A 42 11.72 6.91 -5.38
C SER A 42 10.41 7.69 -5.36
N SER A 43 9.35 7.13 -4.77
CA SER A 43 8.00 7.71 -4.83
C SER A 43 7.35 7.85 -3.47
N ILE A 44 6.49 8.86 -3.33
CA ILE A 44 5.70 9.12 -2.13
C ILE A 44 4.23 9.29 -2.51
N LEU A 45 3.38 8.39 -2.02
CA LEU A 45 1.92 8.49 -2.12
C LEU A 45 1.40 9.41 -1.02
N VAL A 46 0.76 10.50 -1.40
CA VAL A 46 0.31 11.54 -0.46
C VAL A 46 -1.21 11.65 -0.51
N GLY A 47 -1.88 11.49 0.63
CA GLY A 47 -3.34 11.62 0.65
C GLY A 47 -3.94 11.49 2.03
N ALA A 48 -5.19 11.88 2.18
CA ALA A 48 -5.96 11.73 3.41
C ALA A 48 -6.17 10.25 3.78
N ARG A 49 -6.71 9.98 4.97
CA ARG A 49 -7.15 8.64 5.34
C ARG A 49 -8.25 8.17 4.39
N GLY A 50 -8.28 6.89 4.05
CA GLY A 50 -9.29 6.30 3.16
C GLY A 50 -9.08 6.56 1.65
N THR A 51 -8.00 7.24 1.23
CA THR A 51 -7.70 7.48 -0.20
C THR A 51 -7.03 6.30 -0.92
N GLY A 52 -6.81 5.18 -0.23
CA GLY A 52 -6.28 3.94 -0.82
C GLY A 52 -4.76 3.85 -0.89
N LYS A 53 -4.00 4.62 -0.09
CA LYS A 53 -2.52 4.58 -0.07
C LYS A 53 -1.99 3.17 0.22
N THR A 54 -2.42 2.58 1.32
CA THR A 54 -2.04 1.21 1.72
C THR A 54 -2.37 0.19 0.64
N ALA A 55 -3.57 0.27 0.05
CA ALA A 55 -3.99 -0.63 -1.01
C ALA A 55 -3.09 -0.51 -2.27
N CYS A 56 -2.68 0.72 -2.63
CA CYS A 56 -1.74 0.93 -3.73
C CYS A 56 -0.36 0.33 -3.43
N LEU A 57 0.18 0.52 -2.22
CA LEU A 57 1.47 -0.09 -1.83
C LEU A 57 1.39 -1.62 -1.86
N THR A 58 0.32 -2.19 -1.29
CA THR A 58 0.12 -3.65 -1.27
C THR A 58 0.01 -4.21 -2.69
N ARG A 59 -0.77 -3.57 -3.55
CA ARG A 59 -0.91 -3.98 -4.96
C ARG A 59 0.42 -3.97 -5.69
N LEU A 60 1.23 -2.93 -5.52
CA LEU A 60 2.55 -2.85 -6.12
C LEU A 60 3.52 -3.92 -5.61
N CYS A 61 3.42 -4.31 -4.33
CA CYS A 61 4.19 -5.41 -3.78
C CYS A 61 3.77 -6.77 -4.37
N GLU A 62 2.46 -6.97 -4.61
CA GLU A 62 1.95 -8.16 -5.29
C GLU A 62 2.47 -8.24 -6.74
N ASP A 63 2.43 -7.13 -7.46
CA ASP A 63 2.85 -7.05 -8.86
C ASP A 63 4.39 -7.02 -9.03
N ALA A 64 5.16 -6.71 -7.97
CA ALA A 64 6.62 -6.56 -8.05
C ALA A 64 7.35 -7.82 -8.51
N SER A 65 6.84 -9.01 -8.15
CA SER A 65 7.43 -10.29 -8.55
C SER A 65 7.44 -10.47 -10.07
N ASP A 66 6.41 -10.00 -10.77
CA ASP A 66 6.27 -10.11 -12.22
C ASP A 66 7.32 -9.24 -12.94
N ALA A 67 7.74 -8.14 -12.30
CA ALA A 67 8.80 -7.26 -12.79
C ALA A 67 10.22 -7.67 -12.33
N GLY A 68 10.38 -8.84 -11.69
CA GLY A 68 11.69 -9.33 -11.21
C GLY A 68 12.18 -8.65 -9.94
N TRP A 69 11.26 -8.28 -9.03
CA TRP A 69 11.56 -7.67 -7.75
C TRP A 69 11.03 -8.52 -6.59
N VAL A 70 11.73 -8.48 -5.48
CA VAL A 70 11.19 -8.92 -4.18
C VAL A 70 10.75 -7.69 -3.40
N SER A 71 9.75 -7.83 -2.54
CA SER A 71 9.22 -6.73 -1.75
C SER A 71 9.44 -6.93 -0.25
N ALA A 72 9.67 -5.83 0.45
CA ALA A 72 9.68 -5.74 1.91
C ALA A 72 8.81 -4.54 2.33
N SER A 73 7.75 -4.79 3.10
CA SER A 73 6.74 -3.80 3.45
C SER A 73 6.69 -3.60 4.96
N SER A 74 6.71 -2.35 5.41
CA SER A 74 6.55 -2.04 6.84
C SER A 74 5.75 -0.76 7.04
N SER A 75 5.33 -0.51 8.27
CA SER A 75 4.82 0.80 8.71
C SER A 75 5.91 1.56 9.43
N ALA A 76 5.81 2.90 9.45
CA ALA A 76 6.79 3.75 10.14
C ALA A 76 6.61 3.71 11.67
N ILE A 77 6.94 2.58 12.27
CA ILE A 77 6.92 2.34 13.73
C ILE A 77 8.31 1.88 14.22
N PRO A 78 8.61 1.94 15.52
CA PRO A 78 9.86 1.42 16.06
C PRO A 78 10.11 -0.04 15.67
N GLY A 79 11.34 -0.36 15.26
CA GLY A 79 11.71 -1.66 14.69
C GLY A 79 11.61 -1.73 13.16
N LEU A 80 11.28 -0.62 12.49
CA LEU A 80 11.17 -0.51 11.04
C LEU A 80 12.36 -1.12 10.28
N LEU A 81 13.59 -0.80 10.71
CA LEU A 81 14.79 -1.26 10.02
C LEU A 81 14.95 -2.79 10.08
N ASP A 82 14.74 -3.36 11.25
CA ASP A 82 14.85 -4.81 11.43
C ASP A 82 13.74 -5.56 10.70
N ASP A 83 12.51 -5.02 10.72
CA ASP A 83 11.38 -5.62 10.01
C ASP A 83 11.63 -5.66 8.50
N ILE A 84 12.03 -4.54 7.88
CA ILE A 84 12.37 -4.49 6.46
C ILE A 84 13.48 -5.50 6.12
N LEU A 85 14.54 -5.56 6.91
CA LEU A 85 15.64 -6.47 6.67
C LEU A 85 15.21 -7.94 6.74
N GLN A 86 14.42 -8.30 7.76
CA GLN A 86 13.90 -9.68 7.91
C GLN A 86 13.00 -10.07 6.75
N GLN A 87 12.09 -9.18 6.33
CA GLN A 87 11.21 -9.45 5.19
C GLN A 87 11.99 -9.61 3.91
N ALA A 88 12.94 -8.72 3.63
CA ALA A 88 13.80 -8.79 2.47
C ALA A 88 14.64 -10.10 2.46
N GLN A 89 15.15 -10.53 3.61
CA GLN A 89 15.85 -11.82 3.75
C GLN A 89 14.93 -13.01 3.47
N ARG A 90 13.71 -13.02 4.00
CA ARG A 90 12.71 -14.07 3.73
C ARG A 90 12.33 -14.14 2.26
N ALA A 91 12.07 -12.99 1.64
CA ALA A 91 11.73 -12.91 0.23
C ALA A 91 12.88 -13.41 -0.66
N SER A 92 14.14 -13.02 -0.35
CA SER A 92 15.32 -13.50 -1.08
C SER A 92 15.56 -15.00 -0.90
N ALA A 93 15.32 -15.56 0.28
CA ALA A 93 15.46 -16.99 0.54
C ALA A 93 14.46 -17.84 -0.27
N GLN A 94 13.28 -17.32 -0.57
CA GLN A 94 12.29 -18.00 -1.43
C GLN A 94 12.75 -18.15 -2.89
N LEU A 95 13.61 -17.25 -3.36
CA LEU A 95 14.20 -17.34 -4.70
C LEU A 95 15.25 -18.46 -4.81
N VAL A 96 15.82 -18.88 -3.68
CA VAL A 96 16.81 -19.96 -3.58
C VAL A 96 16.09 -21.27 -3.23
N LYS A 97 15.06 -21.67 -3.98
CA LYS A 97 14.59 -23.05 -3.93
C LYS A 97 15.65 -23.92 -4.61
N PRO A 98 16.28 -24.89 -3.92
CA PRO A 98 17.20 -25.80 -4.57
C PRO A 98 16.40 -26.60 -5.60
N LYS A 99 16.80 -26.57 -6.89
CA LYS A 99 16.43 -27.62 -7.82
C LYS A 99 16.80 -28.95 -7.16
N PRO A 100 15.96 -30.00 -7.22
CA PRO A 100 16.32 -31.29 -6.66
C PRO A 100 17.58 -31.80 -7.36
N GLN A 101 18.74 -31.57 -6.75
CA GLN A 101 19.98 -32.18 -7.16
C GLN A 101 19.96 -33.65 -6.67
N ARG A 102 20.09 -34.55 -7.63
CA ARG A 102 20.43 -35.94 -7.35
C ARG A 102 21.61 -35.97 -6.39
N GLN A 103 21.42 -36.70 -5.28
CA GLN A 103 22.46 -36.96 -4.29
C GLN A 103 23.72 -37.51 -4.95
N LEU A 104 24.78 -36.71 -4.93
CA LEU A 104 26.14 -37.23 -4.94
C LEU A 104 26.64 -37.09 -3.50
N THR A 105 26.80 -38.24 -2.88
CA THR A 105 27.30 -38.41 -1.54
C THR A 105 28.70 -37.83 -1.38
N GLY A 106 28.87 -36.99 -0.35
CA GLY A 106 30.15 -36.72 0.25
C GLY A 106 30.77 -35.36 -0.08
N LEU A 107 30.23 -34.30 0.52
CA LEU A 107 30.95 -33.15 1.07
C LEU A 107 29.89 -32.25 1.73
N SER A 108 29.93 -32.17 3.04
CA SER A 108 29.07 -31.32 3.84
C SER A 108 29.38 -29.84 3.55
N VAL A 109 28.62 -29.25 2.66
CA VAL A 109 28.51 -27.80 2.61
C VAL A 109 27.49 -27.44 3.69
N GLY A 110 27.93 -26.72 4.71
CA GLY A 110 27.13 -26.31 5.86
C GLY A 110 25.84 -25.59 5.41
N PRO A 111 24.77 -25.78 6.18
CA PRO A 111 23.48 -25.15 5.84
C PRO A 111 23.63 -23.63 5.91
N LEU A 112 23.27 -22.95 4.84
CA LEU A 112 22.98 -21.51 4.82
C LEU A 112 21.66 -21.18 5.57
N GLY A 113 21.46 -21.90 6.67
CA GLY A 113 20.41 -21.74 7.65
C GLY A 113 21.05 -21.56 9.03
N ALA A 114 22.08 -20.70 9.12
CA ALA A 114 22.59 -20.31 10.42
C ALA A 114 21.53 -19.39 11.06
N SER A 115 20.91 -19.90 12.12
CA SER A 115 20.28 -19.07 13.13
C SER A 115 21.36 -18.12 13.66
N TRP A 116 21.23 -16.84 13.27
CA TRP A 116 22.11 -15.79 13.74
C TRP A 116 21.66 -15.37 15.14
N ASP A 117 22.06 -16.14 16.12
CA ASP A 117 22.05 -15.73 17.52
C ASP A 117 23.35 -14.90 17.70
N MET A 118 23.26 -13.60 17.41
CA MET A 118 24.38 -12.69 17.43
C MET A 118 24.28 -11.77 18.63
N GLY A 119 25.27 -11.83 19.49
CA GLY A 119 25.44 -10.91 20.61
C GLY A 119 25.52 -9.45 20.19
N ASP A 120 25.29 -8.53 21.13
CA ASP A 120 25.16 -7.07 20.89
C ASP A 120 26.34 -6.37 20.18
N GLU A 121 27.50 -6.99 20.07
CA GLU A 121 28.68 -6.44 19.36
C GLU A 121 28.69 -6.67 17.83
N GLU A 122 27.84 -7.55 17.30
CA GLU A 122 27.80 -7.89 15.86
C GLU A 122 26.52 -7.41 15.15
N ARG A 123 25.77 -6.49 15.70
CA ARG A 123 24.76 -5.74 14.95
C ARG A 123 25.46 -4.88 13.94
N GLY A 124 26.05 -5.52 12.92
CA GLY A 124 26.59 -4.81 11.76
C GLY A 124 25.58 -3.77 11.31
N ASN A 125 26.03 -2.50 11.15
CA ASN A 125 25.20 -1.39 10.72
C ASN A 125 24.18 -1.87 9.69
N TRP A 126 22.90 -1.57 9.85
CA TRP A 126 21.81 -1.96 8.94
C TRP A 126 22.21 -1.80 7.47
N ARG A 127 22.95 -0.73 7.13
CA ARG A 127 23.51 -0.51 5.81
C ARG A 127 24.35 -1.69 5.33
N THR A 128 25.24 -2.24 6.16
CA THR A 128 26.15 -3.35 5.77
C THR A 128 25.34 -4.61 5.48
N ARG A 129 24.37 -4.94 6.34
CA ARG A 129 23.51 -6.12 6.18
C ARG A 129 22.64 -6.01 4.93
N MET A 130 22.06 -4.83 4.70
CA MET A 130 21.22 -4.55 3.52
C MET A 130 22.07 -4.51 2.25
N SER A 131 23.31 -3.98 2.29
CA SER A 131 24.24 -3.99 1.15
C SER A 131 24.57 -5.41 0.70
N ALA A 132 24.89 -6.30 1.64
CA ALA A 132 25.18 -7.71 1.32
C ALA A 132 23.94 -8.42 0.71
N LEU A 133 22.74 -8.14 1.23
CA LEU A 133 21.51 -8.65 0.66
C LEU A 133 21.29 -8.16 -0.79
N LEU A 134 21.41 -6.85 -1.01
CA LEU A 134 21.23 -6.24 -2.32
C LEU A 134 22.27 -6.74 -3.32
N GLU A 135 23.50 -6.97 -2.89
CA GLU A 135 24.53 -7.57 -3.74
C GLU A 135 24.12 -8.96 -4.22
N GLY A 136 23.62 -9.81 -3.31
CA GLY A 136 23.13 -11.15 -3.65
C GLY A 136 21.91 -11.14 -4.57
N LEU A 137 20.99 -10.20 -4.40
CA LEU A 137 19.82 -10.02 -5.26
C LEU A 137 20.22 -9.49 -6.64
N ASN A 138 20.99 -8.41 -6.68
CA ASN A 138 21.37 -7.75 -7.94
C ASN A 138 22.29 -8.61 -8.80
N ALA A 139 23.11 -9.49 -8.20
CA ALA A 139 23.88 -10.50 -8.94
C ALA A 139 22.99 -11.49 -9.72
N ARG A 140 21.73 -11.59 -9.37
CA ARG A 140 20.69 -12.42 -10.05
C ARG A 140 19.73 -11.57 -10.87
N ASP A 141 20.02 -10.30 -11.06
CA ASP A 141 19.14 -9.30 -11.67
C ASP A 141 17.80 -9.11 -10.96
N VAL A 142 17.73 -9.41 -9.66
CA VAL A 142 16.54 -9.20 -8.84
C VAL A 142 16.65 -7.87 -8.10
N GLY A 143 15.58 -7.06 -8.13
CA GLY A 143 15.47 -5.82 -7.40
C GLY A 143 14.84 -6.01 -6.01
N LEU A 144 15.00 -5.02 -5.14
CA LEU A 144 14.31 -4.92 -3.85
C LEU A 144 13.38 -3.71 -3.83
N LEU A 145 12.10 -3.95 -3.74
CA LEU A 145 11.09 -2.92 -3.49
C LEU A 145 10.85 -2.80 -1.98
N ILE A 146 11.20 -1.65 -1.41
CA ILE A 146 10.88 -1.29 -0.03
C ILE A 146 9.63 -0.42 -0.03
N THR A 147 8.61 -0.80 0.73
CA THR A 147 7.44 0.05 0.94
C THR A 147 7.27 0.40 2.41
N VAL A 148 6.99 1.67 2.70
CA VAL A 148 6.76 2.17 4.05
C VAL A 148 5.45 2.94 4.09
N ASP A 149 4.50 2.42 4.84
CA ASP A 149 3.22 3.11 5.06
C ASP A 149 3.26 3.99 6.33
N GLU A 150 2.35 4.94 6.38
CA GLU A 150 2.16 5.88 7.50
C GLU A 150 3.45 6.59 7.93
N VAL A 151 4.21 7.13 6.94
CA VAL A 151 5.46 7.84 7.22
C VAL A 151 5.29 8.93 8.28
N ASP A 152 6.23 8.96 9.23
CA ASP A 152 6.31 9.96 10.29
C ASP A 152 7.76 10.41 10.48
N ALA A 153 8.02 11.69 10.32
CA ALA A 153 9.35 12.27 10.45
C ALA A 153 9.93 12.19 11.88
N SER A 154 9.10 11.94 12.88
CA SER A 154 9.54 11.74 14.26
C SER A 154 10.29 10.43 14.47
N LEU A 155 10.13 9.45 13.59
CA LEU A 155 10.80 8.16 13.67
C LEU A 155 12.22 8.23 13.10
N SER A 156 13.22 8.20 13.97
CA SER A 156 14.64 8.27 13.60
C SER A 156 15.08 7.13 12.66
N GLU A 157 14.48 5.95 12.77
CA GLU A 157 14.75 4.82 11.89
C GLU A 157 14.33 5.08 10.45
N LEU A 158 13.21 5.81 10.23
CA LEU A 158 12.79 6.22 8.90
C LEU A 158 13.81 7.16 8.25
N ILE A 159 14.32 8.11 9.01
CA ILE A 159 15.39 9.02 8.56
C ILE A 159 16.65 8.23 8.22
N THR A 160 17.06 7.32 9.10
CA THR A 160 18.24 6.45 8.88
C THR A 160 18.09 5.61 7.61
N MET A 161 16.93 4.97 7.43
CA MET A 161 16.61 4.18 6.24
C MET A 161 16.71 5.02 4.96
N ALA A 162 16.11 6.20 4.97
CA ALA A 162 16.12 7.09 3.80
C ALA A 162 17.55 7.52 3.45
N VAL A 163 18.39 7.89 4.43
CA VAL A 163 19.80 8.24 4.21
C VAL A 163 20.56 7.06 3.60
N VAL A 164 20.37 5.85 4.12
CA VAL A 164 21.04 4.65 3.58
C VAL A 164 20.52 4.32 2.18
N TYR A 165 19.23 4.44 1.92
CA TYR A 165 18.65 4.28 0.58
C TYR A 165 19.34 5.20 -0.45
N GLN A 166 19.64 6.46 -0.09
CA GLN A 166 20.36 7.38 -0.97
C GLN A 166 21.74 6.83 -1.38
N HIS A 167 22.44 6.11 -0.47
CA HIS A 167 23.71 5.48 -0.82
C HIS A 167 23.51 4.35 -1.86
N PHE A 168 22.50 3.52 -1.68
CA PHE A 168 22.18 2.44 -2.64
C PHE A 168 21.85 2.97 -4.03
N VAL A 169 21.11 4.08 -4.10
CA VAL A 169 20.83 4.77 -5.39
C VAL A 169 22.12 5.27 -6.05
N ARG A 170 23.05 5.86 -5.28
CA ARG A 170 24.36 6.30 -5.80
C ARG A 170 25.23 5.14 -6.27
N GLU A 171 25.14 4.00 -5.61
CA GLU A 171 25.81 2.75 -5.97
C GLU A 171 25.14 2.03 -7.14
N ARG A 172 24.06 2.61 -7.71
CA ARG A 172 23.26 2.02 -8.78
C ARG A 172 22.71 0.62 -8.46
N ARG A 173 22.38 0.37 -7.19
CA ARG A 173 21.73 -0.86 -6.79
C ARG A 173 20.29 -0.89 -7.33
N LYS A 174 19.81 -2.06 -7.73
CA LYS A 174 18.41 -2.28 -8.14
C LYS A 174 17.53 -2.29 -6.90
N VAL A 175 17.16 -1.10 -6.41
CA VAL A 175 16.37 -0.87 -5.20
C VAL A 175 15.37 0.25 -5.45
N ALA A 176 14.14 0.08 -4.97
CA ALA A 176 13.09 1.08 -5.00
C ALA A 176 12.59 1.37 -3.57
N LEU A 177 12.18 2.62 -3.33
CA LEU A 177 11.57 3.06 -2.08
C LEU A 177 10.26 3.79 -2.39
N LEU A 178 9.16 3.18 -2.01
CA LEU A 178 7.83 3.76 -2.11
C LEU A 178 7.28 3.99 -0.71
N MET A 179 6.96 5.22 -0.41
CA MET A 179 6.44 5.64 0.89
C MET A 179 5.00 6.12 0.76
N ALA A 180 4.23 6.05 1.84
CA ALA A 180 2.90 6.63 1.89
C ALA A 180 2.64 7.34 3.22
N GLY A 181 1.91 8.45 3.16
CA GLY A 181 1.60 9.19 4.38
C GLY A 181 0.55 10.30 4.21
N LEU A 182 0.18 10.87 5.32
CA LEU A 182 -0.66 12.06 5.35
C LEU A 182 0.11 13.29 4.82
N PRO A 183 -0.57 14.27 4.22
CA PRO A 183 0.10 15.46 3.68
C PRO A 183 0.99 16.18 4.70
N SER A 184 0.54 16.31 5.96
CA SER A 184 1.31 16.94 7.04
C SER A 184 2.58 16.18 7.38
N HIS A 185 2.51 14.84 7.49
CA HIS A 185 3.65 13.98 7.82
C HIS A 185 4.68 13.94 6.69
N VAL A 186 4.21 13.82 5.44
CA VAL A 186 5.09 13.90 4.27
C VAL A 186 5.76 15.27 4.17
N HIS A 187 5.02 16.35 4.43
CA HIS A 187 5.59 17.70 4.46
C HIS A 187 6.69 17.83 5.53
N ALA A 188 6.44 17.33 6.75
CA ALA A 188 7.42 17.30 7.83
C ALA A 188 8.68 16.50 7.43
N LEU A 189 8.51 15.31 6.85
CA LEU A 189 9.60 14.47 6.38
C LEU A 189 10.45 15.19 5.31
N LEU A 190 9.82 15.82 4.33
CA LEU A 190 10.53 16.54 3.25
C LEU A 190 11.24 17.81 3.72
N ASN A 191 10.87 18.35 4.88
CA ASN A 191 11.53 19.50 5.50
C ASN A 191 12.67 19.11 6.44
N ASP A 192 12.83 17.84 6.77
CA ASP A 192 13.98 17.37 7.53
C ASP A 192 15.27 17.56 6.71
N LYS A 193 16.27 18.17 7.36
CA LYS A 193 17.55 18.51 6.71
C LYS A 193 18.35 17.28 6.32
N SER A 194 18.22 16.20 7.08
CA SER A 194 18.98 14.95 6.90
C SER A 194 18.55 14.21 5.64
N VAL A 195 17.31 14.38 5.22
CA VAL A 195 16.72 13.69 4.05
C VAL A 195 16.26 14.64 2.95
N SER A 196 16.89 15.80 2.85
CA SER A 196 16.55 16.85 1.86
C SER A 196 16.53 16.34 0.40
N PHE A 197 17.25 15.28 0.08
CA PHE A 197 17.22 14.63 -1.24
C PHE A 197 15.87 14.02 -1.57
N LEU A 198 15.04 13.63 -0.59
CA LEU A 198 13.66 13.13 -0.79
C LEU A 198 12.75 14.17 -1.45
N ARG A 199 13.12 15.45 -1.45
CA ARG A 199 12.40 16.48 -2.21
C ARG A 199 12.38 16.22 -3.72
N ARG A 200 13.28 15.37 -4.21
CA ARG A 200 13.35 14.92 -5.61
C ARG A 200 12.54 13.65 -5.89
N ALA A 201 12.03 12.99 -4.84
CA ALA A 201 11.17 11.84 -5.01
C ALA A 201 9.87 12.26 -5.74
N GLN A 202 9.35 11.37 -6.57
CA GLN A 202 8.07 11.58 -7.24
C GLN A 202 6.95 11.60 -6.21
N ARG A 203 6.07 12.59 -6.32
CA ARG A 203 4.92 12.73 -5.41
C ARG A 203 3.65 12.45 -6.17
N HIS A 204 2.91 11.46 -5.70
CA HIS A 204 1.63 11.07 -6.27
C HIS A 204 0.51 11.44 -5.30
N PRO A 205 -0.19 12.57 -5.54
CA PRO A 205 -1.32 12.96 -4.70
C PRO A 205 -2.49 12.01 -4.96
N LEU A 206 -2.96 11.34 -3.90
CA LEU A 206 -4.14 10.49 -3.92
C LEU A 206 -5.33 11.29 -3.38
N GLY A 207 -6.12 11.82 -4.29
CA GLY A 207 -7.39 12.48 -4.01
C GLY A 207 -8.59 11.54 -4.17
N THR A 208 -9.76 12.15 -4.24
CA THR A 208 -11.01 11.49 -4.60
C THR A 208 -10.94 10.89 -6.00
N ILE A 209 -11.73 9.87 -6.23
CA ILE A 209 -11.90 9.21 -7.53
C ILE A 209 -12.97 9.97 -8.32
N ALA A 210 -12.78 10.09 -9.62
CA ALA A 210 -13.81 10.70 -10.48
C ALA A 210 -15.08 9.82 -10.54
N ASP A 211 -16.25 10.43 -10.64
CA ASP A 211 -17.53 9.72 -10.66
C ASP A 211 -17.61 8.66 -11.77
N ALA A 212 -16.97 8.91 -12.91
CA ALA A 212 -16.91 7.96 -14.01
C ALA A 212 -16.17 6.67 -13.62
N ASP A 213 -15.04 6.79 -12.92
CA ASP A 213 -14.25 5.66 -12.44
C ASP A 213 -14.96 4.92 -11.29
N VAL A 214 -15.65 5.67 -10.40
CA VAL A 214 -16.49 5.08 -9.35
C VAL A 214 -17.62 4.27 -9.97
N ARG A 215 -18.29 4.82 -11.00
CA ARG A 215 -19.37 4.17 -11.73
C ARG A 215 -18.92 2.87 -12.39
N ASP A 216 -17.81 2.90 -13.10
CA ASP A 216 -17.23 1.72 -13.74
C ASP A 216 -16.85 0.66 -12.70
N ALA A 217 -16.18 1.05 -11.64
CA ALA A 217 -15.76 0.13 -10.58
C ALA A 217 -16.96 -0.54 -9.86
N LEU A 218 -18.02 0.21 -9.57
CA LEU A 218 -19.25 -0.33 -8.98
C LEU A 218 -19.89 -1.36 -9.91
N LYS A 219 -20.10 -1.00 -11.19
CA LYS A 219 -20.68 -1.93 -12.19
C LYS A 219 -19.86 -3.22 -12.29
N ARG A 220 -18.55 -3.10 -12.48
CA ARG A 220 -17.68 -4.26 -12.65
C ARG A 220 -17.60 -5.12 -11.40
N THR A 221 -17.57 -4.50 -10.21
CA THR A 221 -17.53 -5.24 -8.95
C THR A 221 -18.83 -5.98 -8.72
N VAL A 222 -20.00 -5.34 -8.94
CA VAL A 222 -21.32 -6.00 -8.85
C VAL A 222 -21.40 -7.16 -9.86
N ALA A 223 -20.97 -6.94 -11.11
CA ALA A 223 -20.99 -7.97 -12.14
C ALA A 223 -20.08 -9.16 -11.79
N SER A 224 -18.94 -8.94 -11.16
CA SER A 224 -18.04 -10.02 -10.73
C SER A 224 -18.67 -10.94 -9.67
N GLY A 225 -19.66 -10.45 -8.90
CA GLY A 225 -20.44 -11.24 -7.98
C GLY A 225 -21.68 -11.90 -8.61
N GLY A 226 -21.91 -11.72 -9.91
CA GLY A 226 -23.02 -12.33 -10.66
C GLY A 226 -24.33 -11.58 -10.59
N LYS A 227 -24.34 -10.28 -10.21
CA LYS A 227 -25.51 -9.42 -10.22
C LYS A 227 -25.37 -8.27 -11.23
N THR A 228 -26.49 -7.60 -11.51
CA THR A 228 -26.53 -6.31 -12.18
C THR A 228 -26.84 -5.20 -11.18
N ILE A 229 -26.69 -3.95 -11.60
CA ILE A 229 -27.11 -2.77 -10.84
C ILE A 229 -27.86 -1.84 -11.80
N ASP A 230 -29.05 -1.39 -11.40
CA ASP A 230 -29.80 -0.45 -12.23
C ASP A 230 -29.16 0.95 -12.22
N GLU A 231 -29.43 1.77 -13.24
CA GLU A 231 -28.80 3.07 -13.41
C GLU A 231 -29.15 4.08 -12.30
N GLU A 232 -30.35 4.00 -11.72
CA GLU A 232 -30.77 4.87 -10.63
C GLU A 232 -30.05 4.45 -9.33
N ALA A 233 -30.01 3.14 -9.03
CA ALA A 233 -29.24 2.60 -7.91
C ALA A 233 -27.76 2.96 -8.02
N LEU A 234 -27.20 2.83 -9.22
CA LEU A 234 -25.81 3.20 -9.48
C LEU A 234 -25.55 4.69 -9.24
N GLY A 235 -26.45 5.57 -9.67
CA GLY A 235 -26.36 7.02 -9.39
C GLY A 235 -26.32 7.31 -7.89
N ILE A 236 -27.22 6.68 -7.12
CA ILE A 236 -27.27 6.80 -5.64
C ILE A 236 -25.96 6.32 -5.01
N CYS A 237 -25.45 5.16 -5.44
CA CYS A 237 -24.20 4.64 -4.92
C CYS A 237 -23.01 5.56 -5.23
N VAL A 238 -22.90 6.07 -6.47
CA VAL A 238 -21.81 6.99 -6.87
C VAL A 238 -21.83 8.24 -5.99
N GLU A 239 -22.97 8.90 -5.86
CA GLU A 239 -23.12 10.11 -5.03
C GLU A 239 -22.74 9.81 -3.56
N ALA A 240 -23.19 8.67 -3.01
CA ALA A 240 -22.93 8.29 -1.63
C ALA A 240 -21.45 8.04 -1.33
N THR A 241 -20.62 7.74 -2.34
CA THR A 241 -19.16 7.51 -2.14
C THR A 241 -18.41 8.81 -1.91
N GLY A 242 -18.90 9.94 -2.43
CA GLY A 242 -18.15 11.21 -2.46
C GLY A 242 -16.77 11.08 -3.13
N GLY A 243 -16.57 10.06 -3.96
CA GLY A 243 -15.29 9.74 -4.60
C GLY A 243 -14.23 9.11 -3.66
N PHE A 244 -14.59 8.74 -2.43
CA PHE A 244 -13.63 8.09 -1.52
C PHE A 244 -13.57 6.57 -1.76
N PRO A 245 -12.37 6.01 -2.01
CA PRO A 245 -12.18 4.56 -2.24
C PRO A 245 -12.79 3.67 -1.15
N TYR A 246 -12.62 4.05 0.11
CA TYR A 246 -13.19 3.31 1.23
C TYR A 246 -14.73 3.32 1.18
N MET A 247 -15.34 4.49 0.92
CA MET A 247 -16.79 4.60 0.80
C MET A 247 -17.33 3.83 -0.40
N LEU A 248 -16.58 3.74 -1.52
CA LEU A 248 -16.95 2.90 -2.66
C LEU A 248 -17.14 1.44 -2.22
N GLN A 249 -16.17 0.89 -1.48
CA GLN A 249 -16.25 -0.46 -0.98
C GLN A 249 -17.40 -0.63 0.03
N LEU A 250 -17.58 0.33 0.93
CA LEU A 250 -18.57 0.25 1.98
C LEU A 250 -20.01 0.39 1.46
N VAL A 251 -20.25 1.37 0.60
CA VAL A 251 -21.57 1.57 -0.06
C VAL A 251 -21.91 0.37 -0.93
N GLY A 252 -20.96 -0.08 -1.76
CA GLY A 252 -21.16 -1.29 -2.58
C GLY A 252 -21.47 -2.52 -1.74
N TYR A 253 -20.70 -2.72 -0.67
CA TYR A 253 -20.90 -3.86 0.25
C TYR A 253 -22.32 -3.86 0.87
N ARG A 254 -22.76 -2.71 1.39
CA ARG A 254 -24.07 -2.58 2.05
C ARG A 254 -25.22 -2.67 1.05
N SER A 255 -25.07 -2.09 -0.15
CA SER A 255 -26.08 -2.22 -1.22
C SER A 255 -26.21 -3.65 -1.71
N TRP A 256 -25.09 -4.36 -1.86
CA TRP A 256 -25.09 -5.78 -2.17
C TRP A 256 -25.81 -6.62 -1.10
N GLN A 257 -25.54 -6.35 0.19
CA GLN A 257 -26.20 -7.03 1.29
C GLN A 257 -27.72 -6.84 1.26
N SER A 258 -28.19 -5.63 0.94
CA SER A 258 -29.62 -5.34 0.82
C SER A 258 -30.28 -6.07 -0.36
N ALA A 259 -29.49 -6.41 -1.38
CA ALA A 259 -29.94 -7.13 -2.57
C ALA A 259 -29.70 -8.65 -2.51
N LEU A 260 -29.46 -9.24 -1.33
CA LEU A 260 -29.31 -10.68 -1.20
C LEU A 260 -30.58 -11.42 -1.70
N GLY A 261 -30.36 -12.49 -2.48
CA GLY A 261 -31.46 -13.26 -3.11
C GLY A 261 -32.06 -12.61 -4.35
N LYS A 262 -31.57 -11.43 -4.79
CA LYS A 262 -32.01 -10.75 -6.02
C LYS A 262 -30.93 -10.87 -7.10
N ALA A 263 -31.32 -10.85 -8.37
CA ALA A 263 -30.38 -10.81 -9.49
C ALA A 263 -29.80 -9.41 -9.76
N GLU A 264 -30.46 -8.37 -9.24
CA GLU A 264 -30.12 -6.98 -9.49
C GLU A 264 -30.13 -6.17 -8.20
N VAL A 265 -29.19 -5.23 -8.08
CA VAL A 265 -29.17 -4.20 -7.04
C VAL A 265 -30.05 -3.04 -7.52
N GLY A 266 -31.25 -2.91 -6.96
CA GLY A 266 -32.20 -1.89 -7.32
C GLY A 266 -32.08 -0.63 -6.45
N LYS A 267 -32.87 0.40 -6.81
CA LYS A 267 -32.90 1.71 -6.14
C LYS A 267 -33.06 1.61 -4.61
N GLU A 268 -33.99 0.80 -4.13
CA GLU A 268 -34.27 0.68 -2.68
C GLU A 268 -33.11 -0.01 -1.95
N ASP A 269 -32.43 -0.97 -2.60
CA ASP A 269 -31.23 -1.63 -2.06
C ASP A 269 -30.07 -0.63 -1.93
N ALA A 270 -29.87 0.23 -2.96
CA ALA A 270 -28.87 1.29 -2.94
C ALA A 270 -29.15 2.32 -1.83
N ARG A 271 -30.40 2.75 -1.66
CA ARG A 271 -30.79 3.68 -0.58
C ARG A 271 -30.57 3.08 0.81
N ALA A 272 -30.92 1.81 1.00
CA ALA A 272 -30.68 1.13 2.26
C ALA A 272 -29.18 0.96 2.52
N GLY A 273 -28.43 0.57 1.48
CA GLY A 273 -26.97 0.42 1.53
C GLY A 273 -26.26 1.75 1.84
N MET A 274 -26.67 2.84 1.21
CA MET A 274 -26.15 4.19 1.47
C MET A 274 -26.32 4.57 2.95
N ARG A 275 -27.55 4.44 3.49
CA ARG A 275 -27.82 4.76 4.91
C ARG A 275 -26.95 3.95 5.86
N ALA A 276 -26.89 2.64 5.65
CA ALA A 276 -26.06 1.76 6.48
C ALA A 276 -24.56 2.09 6.38
N ALA A 277 -24.07 2.36 5.17
CA ALA A 277 -22.67 2.74 4.95
C ALA A 277 -22.32 4.08 5.62
N GLN A 278 -23.21 5.06 5.57
CA GLN A 278 -23.01 6.36 6.23
C GLN A 278 -22.99 6.22 7.76
N GLU A 279 -23.80 5.33 8.32
CA GLU A 279 -23.81 5.02 9.76
C GLU A 279 -22.51 4.34 10.18
N ASP A 280 -22.09 3.28 9.49
CA ASP A 280 -20.80 2.61 9.73
C ASP A 280 -19.63 3.59 9.65
N PHE A 281 -19.61 4.44 8.62
CA PHE A 281 -18.54 5.43 8.44
C PHE A 281 -18.49 6.45 9.59
N ARG A 282 -19.67 6.91 10.01
CA ARG A 282 -19.79 7.84 11.14
C ARG A 282 -19.26 7.22 12.44
N GLU A 283 -19.66 6.00 12.72
CA GLU A 283 -19.30 5.32 13.98
C GLU A 283 -17.84 4.90 14.03
N HIS A 284 -17.34 4.30 12.94
CA HIS A 284 -16.01 3.65 12.95
C HIS A 284 -14.87 4.59 12.49
N VAL A 285 -15.16 5.54 11.60
CA VAL A 285 -14.13 6.42 11.03
C VAL A 285 -14.23 7.83 11.57
N LEU A 286 -15.38 8.50 11.44
CA LEU A 286 -15.50 9.90 11.82
C LEU A 286 -15.40 10.09 13.33
N ALA A 287 -16.01 9.22 14.14
CA ALA A 287 -15.98 9.35 15.60
C ALA A 287 -14.56 9.18 16.17
N SER A 288 -13.72 8.33 15.58
CA SER A 288 -12.32 8.18 15.96
C SER A 288 -11.48 9.39 15.53
N THR A 289 -11.63 9.78 14.27
CA THR A 289 -10.91 10.96 13.72
C THR A 289 -11.25 12.23 14.50
N TYR A 290 -12.52 12.43 14.85
CA TYR A 290 -12.96 13.60 15.61
C TYR A 290 -12.32 13.66 17.00
N ARG A 291 -12.12 12.53 17.68
CA ARG A 291 -11.46 12.45 18.98
C ARG A 291 -9.95 12.75 18.91
N GLU A 292 -9.33 12.51 17.77
CA GLU A 292 -7.90 12.76 17.53
C GLU A 292 -7.59 14.20 17.11
N LEU A 293 -8.62 15.02 16.79
CA LEU A 293 -8.41 16.40 16.39
C LEU A 293 -7.84 17.23 17.54
N SER A 294 -6.85 18.04 17.23
CA SER A 294 -6.36 19.05 18.16
C SER A 294 -7.46 20.09 18.48
N ALA A 295 -7.32 20.80 19.61
CA ALA A 295 -8.26 21.86 19.97
C ALA A 295 -8.34 22.97 18.90
N VAL A 296 -7.28 23.17 18.12
CA VAL A 296 -7.22 24.14 17.00
C VAL A 296 -7.99 23.60 15.82
N ASP A 297 -7.73 22.35 15.40
CA ASP A 297 -8.42 21.72 14.26
C ASP A 297 -9.92 21.59 14.54
N LEU A 298 -10.29 21.27 15.79
CA LEU A 298 -11.68 21.17 16.19
C LEU A 298 -12.42 22.52 16.08
N ARG A 299 -11.76 23.63 16.47
CA ARG A 299 -12.32 24.99 16.28
C ARG A 299 -12.46 25.33 14.82
N PHE A 300 -11.46 24.98 13.99
CA PHE A 300 -11.51 25.21 12.57
C PHE A 300 -12.62 24.39 11.91
N ALA A 301 -12.73 23.09 12.20
CA ALA A 301 -13.79 22.25 11.69
C ALA A 301 -15.20 22.74 12.08
N LYS A 302 -15.38 23.21 13.33
CA LYS A 302 -16.65 23.84 13.78
C LYS A 302 -16.97 25.14 13.04
N ALA A 303 -15.98 25.94 12.69
CA ALA A 303 -16.18 27.18 11.96
C ALA A 303 -16.54 26.97 10.46
N MET A 304 -16.31 25.76 9.95
CA MET A 304 -16.71 25.37 8.57
C MET A 304 -18.14 24.85 8.48
N LEU A 305 -18.79 24.61 9.60
CA LEU A 305 -20.20 24.21 9.59
C LEU A 305 -21.06 25.43 9.27
N PRO A 306 -22.06 25.29 8.33
CA PRO A 306 -22.97 26.37 7.96
C PRO A 306 -23.87 26.79 9.11
#